data_d76a948510d94f0c6ab9ecd98b574bd6
#
_entry.id   d76a948510d94f0c6ab9ecd98b574bd6
#
_cell.length_a   1.000
_cell.length_b   1.000
_cell.length_c   1.000
_cell.angle_alpha   90.00
_cell.angle_beta   90.00
_cell.angle_gamma   90.00
#
_symmetry.space_group_name_H-M   'P 1'
#
loop_
_entity.id
_entity.type
_entity.pdbx_description
1 polymer ?
#
loop_
_entity_poly.entity_id
_entity_poly.type
_entity_poly.pdbx_seq_one_letter_code
_entity_poly.pdbx_strand_id
1 'polypeptide(L)'
;MPSIAIFGDSGMGKTMIMHRFCAENPPGFDPETGRERTPVLALQMSGQPTERRLYAHILAALGAPQGPRTDITRLERSALSLLKAIGTQVLVIDEIHNILAGSHREQRIVLNALRFLSNELRISLVCFGVMDAREAIGGDVQLARRFDELTLPRWSATTQYEALIISILRNMPLREPSVLTAKSLRRILQVTEGLTALIFRMLNELAIEAAKTGVEQITDEAVERWKPTCRAVLYRETPKYAFSIA
;
A
#
# COMPACT_ATOMS: atom_id res chain seq x y z
N MET A 1 6.44 19.37 -8.27
CA MET A 1 7.17 18.32 -7.55
C MET A 1 6.97 17.00 -8.27
N PRO A 2 8.01 16.17 -8.41
CA PRO A 2 7.86 14.85 -8.97
C PRO A 2 6.92 14.02 -8.09
N SER A 3 6.07 13.22 -8.71
CA SER A 3 5.10 12.35 -8.04
C SER A 3 5.17 10.96 -8.67
N ILE A 4 4.77 9.93 -7.95
CA ILE A 4 4.83 8.55 -8.42
C ILE A 4 3.45 7.90 -8.24
N ALA A 5 2.99 7.22 -9.29
CA ALA A 5 1.81 6.37 -9.21
C ALA A 5 2.22 4.90 -9.40
N ILE A 6 1.90 4.08 -8.43
CA ILE A 6 2.27 2.66 -8.39
C ILE A 6 1.01 1.82 -8.55
N PHE A 7 0.93 1.12 -9.67
CA PHE A 7 -0.21 0.29 -10.04
C PHE A 7 0.14 -1.20 -9.95
N GLY A 8 -0.84 -2.02 -9.68
CA GLY A 8 -0.70 -3.47 -9.66
C GLY A 8 -1.96 -4.15 -9.16
N ASP A 9 -2.09 -5.44 -9.42
CA ASP A 9 -3.24 -6.22 -8.95
C ASP A 9 -3.37 -6.17 -7.42
N SER A 10 -4.57 -6.44 -6.93
CA SER A 10 -4.78 -6.62 -5.49
C SER A 10 -3.92 -7.77 -4.99
N GLY A 11 -3.32 -7.63 -3.81
CA GLY A 11 -2.43 -8.65 -3.24
C GLY A 11 -0.99 -8.61 -3.77
N MET A 12 -0.58 -7.62 -4.57
CA MET A 12 0.81 -7.46 -5.02
C MET A 12 1.75 -6.86 -3.96
N GLY A 13 1.23 -6.44 -2.81
CA GLY A 13 2.05 -5.90 -1.73
C GLY A 13 2.19 -4.37 -1.72
N LYS A 14 1.37 -3.64 -2.48
CA LYS A 14 1.38 -2.17 -2.52
C LYS A 14 1.36 -1.53 -1.13
N THR A 15 0.40 -1.91 -0.31
CA THR A 15 0.25 -1.41 1.07
C THR A 15 1.47 -1.75 1.93
N MET A 16 2.13 -2.90 1.71
CA MET A 16 3.36 -3.27 2.42
C MET A 16 4.53 -2.36 2.03
N ILE A 17 4.64 -2.01 0.73
CA ILE A 17 5.63 -1.02 0.26
C ILE A 17 5.38 0.33 0.93
N MET A 18 4.12 0.78 0.98
CA MET A 18 3.74 2.01 1.67
C MET A 18 4.15 1.97 3.15
N HIS A 19 3.79 0.90 3.88
CA HIS A 19 4.15 0.77 5.29
C HIS A 19 5.66 0.75 5.51
N ARG A 20 6.41 0.07 4.65
CA ARG A 20 7.88 0.07 4.72
C ARG A 20 8.45 1.45 4.53
N PHE A 21 7.99 2.18 3.51
CA PHE A 21 8.43 3.55 3.25
C PHE A 21 8.11 4.49 4.43
N CYS A 22 6.92 4.39 5.03
CA CYS A 22 6.56 5.16 6.22
C CYS A 22 7.45 4.81 7.41
N ALA A 23 7.75 3.52 7.62
CA ALA A 23 8.62 3.06 8.71
C ALA A 23 10.08 3.54 8.56
N GLU A 24 10.56 3.71 7.34
CA GLU A 24 11.88 4.27 7.05
C GLU A 24 11.93 5.81 7.18
N ASN A 25 10.77 6.47 7.21
CA ASN A 25 10.63 7.91 7.35
C ASN A 25 9.67 8.26 8.51
N PRO A 26 9.98 7.84 9.75
CA PRO A 26 9.07 8.00 10.89
C PRO A 26 8.88 9.47 11.24
N PRO A 27 7.76 9.81 11.88
CA PRO A 27 7.64 11.07 12.59
C PRO A 27 8.78 11.26 13.59
N GLY A 28 9.22 12.48 13.75
CA GLY A 28 10.32 12.81 14.63
C GLY A 28 10.11 14.17 15.28
N PHE A 29 11.01 14.52 16.18
CA PHE A 29 11.05 15.81 16.82
C PHE A 29 12.31 16.55 16.37
N ASP A 30 12.15 17.80 15.94
CA ASP A 30 13.27 18.66 15.60
C ASP A 30 13.71 19.44 16.87
N PRO A 31 14.86 19.09 17.44
CA PRO A 31 15.31 19.71 18.67
C PRO A 31 15.69 21.19 18.51
N GLU A 32 16.04 21.62 17.29
CA GLU A 32 16.42 23.02 17.05
C GLU A 32 15.19 23.94 17.02
N THR A 33 14.10 23.46 16.43
CA THR A 33 12.88 24.26 16.30
C THR A 33 11.82 23.93 17.38
N GLY A 34 12.00 22.86 18.17
CA GLY A 34 11.05 22.40 19.16
C GLY A 34 9.73 21.87 18.56
N ARG A 35 9.73 21.46 17.28
CA ARG A 35 8.52 21.07 16.54
C ARG A 35 8.51 19.62 16.21
N GLU A 36 7.31 19.04 16.22
CA GLU A 36 7.08 17.73 15.60
C GLU A 36 7.24 17.83 14.08
N ARG A 37 7.85 16.81 13.50
CA ARG A 37 8.07 16.68 12.07
C ARG A 37 7.51 15.37 11.57
N THR A 38 6.66 15.42 10.55
CA THR A 38 6.09 14.25 9.89
C THR A 38 6.38 14.34 8.39
N PRO A 39 7.57 13.87 7.96
CA PRO A 39 8.00 14.03 6.57
C PRO A 39 7.11 13.26 5.58
N VAL A 40 6.53 12.15 6.00
CA VAL A 40 5.65 11.31 5.19
C VAL A 40 4.32 11.14 5.91
N LEU A 41 3.23 11.58 5.27
CA LEU A 41 1.87 11.31 5.72
C LEU A 41 1.21 10.33 4.77
N ALA A 42 0.72 9.20 5.30
CA ALA A 42 0.00 8.20 4.54
C ALA A 42 -1.48 8.20 4.89
N LEU A 43 -2.32 8.07 3.89
CA LEU A 43 -3.78 7.93 4.05
C LEU A 43 -4.34 6.98 2.99
N GLN A 44 -5.50 6.41 3.29
CA GLN A 44 -6.26 5.59 2.37
C GLN A 44 -7.38 6.42 1.75
N MET A 45 -7.56 6.34 0.43
CA MET A 45 -8.66 7.01 -0.25
C MET A 45 -10.00 6.37 0.14
N SER A 46 -10.97 7.21 0.50
CA SER A 46 -12.32 6.75 0.84
C SER A 46 -13.06 6.18 -0.36
N GLY A 47 -13.89 5.16 -0.13
CA GLY A 47 -14.85 4.64 -1.13
C GLY A 47 -15.95 5.63 -1.56
N GLN A 48 -16.05 6.80 -0.94
CA GLN A 48 -16.84 7.94 -1.37
C GLN A 48 -15.94 9.17 -1.47
N PRO A 49 -15.26 9.35 -2.60
CA PRO A 49 -14.23 10.36 -2.75
C PRO A 49 -14.87 11.74 -2.92
N THR A 50 -14.78 12.55 -1.87
CA THR A 50 -15.13 13.96 -1.93
C THR A 50 -13.97 14.79 -1.39
N GLU A 51 -13.84 16.02 -1.87
CA GLU A 51 -12.84 16.97 -1.40
C GLU A 51 -12.92 17.15 0.13
N ARG A 52 -14.13 17.27 0.66
CA ARG A 52 -14.38 17.36 2.09
C ARG A 52 -13.80 16.16 2.85
N ARG A 53 -14.01 14.95 2.36
CA ARG A 53 -13.46 13.74 2.99
C ARG A 53 -11.96 13.66 2.88
N LEU A 54 -11.38 14.10 1.76
CA LEU A 54 -9.92 14.16 1.61
C LEU A 54 -9.29 15.01 2.72
N TYR A 55 -9.75 16.25 2.89
CA TYR A 55 -9.22 17.12 3.95
C TYR A 55 -9.52 16.59 5.36
N ALA A 56 -10.71 16.04 5.58
CA ALA A 56 -11.06 15.44 6.85
C ALA A 56 -10.16 14.23 7.21
N HIS A 57 -9.81 13.38 6.24
CA HIS A 57 -8.88 12.26 6.43
C HIS A 57 -7.46 12.74 6.72
N ILE A 58 -6.99 13.77 6.01
CA ILE A 58 -5.68 14.38 6.30
C ILE A 58 -5.66 14.88 7.74
N LEU A 59 -6.67 15.63 8.16
CA LEU A 59 -6.74 16.16 9.53
C LEU A 59 -6.88 15.06 10.58
N ALA A 60 -7.65 14.01 10.31
CA ALA A 60 -7.76 12.86 11.19
C ALA A 60 -6.43 12.11 11.34
N ALA A 61 -5.69 11.91 10.24
CA ALA A 61 -4.37 11.28 10.27
C ALA A 61 -3.32 12.10 11.03
N LEU A 62 -3.53 13.42 11.13
CA LEU A 62 -2.71 14.35 11.91
C LEU A 62 -3.19 14.51 13.36
N GLY A 63 -4.14 13.70 13.84
CA GLY A 63 -4.67 13.81 15.18
C GLY A 63 -5.53 15.05 15.45
N ALA A 64 -5.95 15.77 14.39
CA ALA A 64 -6.75 16.99 14.46
C ALA A 64 -8.14 16.85 13.81
N PRO A 65 -8.94 15.83 14.18
CA PRO A 65 -10.24 15.61 13.56
C PRO A 65 -11.16 16.80 13.77
N GLN A 66 -11.93 17.13 12.73
CA GLN A 66 -12.88 18.22 12.75
C GLN A 66 -14.32 17.72 12.83
N GLY A 67 -15.19 18.53 13.40
CA GLY A 67 -16.62 18.22 13.52
C GLY A 67 -17.28 18.03 12.14
N PRO A 68 -18.40 17.27 12.06
CA PRO A 68 -19.05 16.93 10.80
C PRO A 68 -19.64 18.14 10.06
N ARG A 69 -19.87 19.24 10.75
CA ARG A 69 -20.42 20.50 10.19
C ARG A 69 -19.35 21.55 9.86
N THR A 70 -18.05 21.22 10.03
CA THR A 70 -16.98 22.17 9.72
C THR A 70 -17.01 22.53 8.23
N ASP A 71 -16.94 23.81 7.90
CA ASP A 71 -16.92 24.30 6.52
C ASP A 71 -15.69 23.77 5.75
N ILE A 72 -15.87 23.55 4.43
CA ILE A 72 -14.81 22.97 3.59
C ILE A 72 -13.59 23.89 3.51
N THR A 73 -13.78 25.18 3.41
CA THR A 73 -12.70 26.19 3.37
C THR A 73 -11.87 26.16 4.67
N ARG A 74 -12.53 25.88 5.79
CA ARG A 74 -11.84 25.71 7.07
C ARG A 74 -11.07 24.41 7.13
N LEU A 75 -11.63 23.30 6.61
CA LEU A 75 -10.93 22.03 6.53
C LEU A 75 -9.65 22.14 5.67
N GLU A 76 -9.78 22.75 4.48
CA GLU A 76 -8.66 23.01 3.58
C GLU A 76 -7.57 23.83 4.26
N ARG A 77 -7.92 25.00 4.82
CA ARG A 77 -6.98 25.89 5.49
C ARG A 77 -6.27 25.21 6.67
N SER A 78 -7.01 24.43 7.47
CA SER A 78 -6.44 23.69 8.60
C SER A 78 -5.49 22.59 8.12
N ALA A 79 -5.86 21.84 7.08
CA ALA A 79 -4.99 20.81 6.50
C ALA A 79 -3.68 21.41 5.94
N LEU A 80 -3.77 22.50 5.16
CA LEU A 80 -2.60 23.21 4.64
C LEU A 80 -1.70 23.71 5.76
N SER A 81 -2.28 24.35 6.77
CA SER A 81 -1.54 24.93 7.89
C SER A 81 -0.79 23.86 8.68
N LEU A 82 -1.46 22.74 9.00
CA LEU A 82 -0.85 21.64 9.76
C LEU A 82 0.23 20.91 8.96
N LEU A 83 -0.05 20.54 7.71
CA LEU A 83 0.95 19.89 6.85
C LEU A 83 2.21 20.72 6.69
N LYS A 84 2.04 22.04 6.55
CA LYS A 84 3.17 22.99 6.49
C LYS A 84 3.92 23.09 7.82
N ALA A 85 3.18 23.13 8.93
CA ALA A 85 3.76 23.28 10.27
C ALA A 85 4.62 22.09 10.67
N ILE A 86 4.17 20.85 10.33
CA ILE A 86 4.91 19.61 10.62
C ILE A 86 5.92 19.23 9.54
N GLY A 87 6.09 20.04 8.51
CA GLY A 87 7.10 19.85 7.47
C GLY A 87 6.88 18.61 6.61
N THR A 88 5.62 18.26 6.30
CA THR A 88 5.31 17.15 5.39
C THR A 88 5.91 17.40 4.02
N GLN A 89 6.62 16.40 3.49
CA GLN A 89 7.28 16.43 2.18
C GLN A 89 6.62 15.49 1.17
N VAL A 90 6.05 14.39 1.66
CA VAL A 90 5.41 13.36 0.84
C VAL A 90 4.02 13.04 1.40
N LEU A 91 3.01 13.10 0.55
CA LEU A 91 1.66 12.62 0.82
C LEU A 91 1.46 11.30 0.08
N VAL A 92 1.31 10.22 0.83
CA VAL A 92 1.06 8.89 0.29
C VAL A 92 -0.44 8.60 0.33
N ILE A 93 -0.99 8.14 -0.79
CA ILE A 93 -2.41 7.84 -0.94
C ILE A 93 -2.55 6.39 -1.40
N ASP A 94 -3.03 5.53 -0.51
CA ASP A 94 -3.39 4.16 -0.88
C ASP A 94 -4.82 4.09 -1.42
N GLU A 95 -5.10 3.05 -2.20
CA GLU A 95 -6.40 2.79 -2.82
C GLU A 95 -6.93 3.97 -3.66
N ILE A 96 -6.02 4.65 -4.40
CA ILE A 96 -6.38 5.83 -5.23
C ILE A 96 -7.51 5.53 -6.22
N HIS A 97 -7.69 4.26 -6.63
CA HIS A 97 -8.78 3.83 -7.51
C HIS A 97 -10.18 4.07 -6.93
N ASN A 98 -10.31 4.24 -5.62
CA ASN A 98 -11.59 4.63 -5.01
C ASN A 98 -12.13 5.97 -5.51
N ILE A 99 -11.28 6.79 -6.15
CA ILE A 99 -11.74 8.01 -6.85
C ILE A 99 -12.79 7.66 -7.93
N LEU A 100 -12.66 6.48 -8.58
CA LEU A 100 -13.57 6.04 -9.63
C LEU A 100 -15.00 5.74 -9.13
N ALA A 101 -15.20 5.56 -7.83
CA ALA A 101 -16.51 5.36 -7.23
C ALA A 101 -17.39 6.64 -7.25
N GLY A 102 -16.77 7.81 -7.43
CA GLY A 102 -17.46 9.08 -7.58
C GLY A 102 -17.86 9.37 -9.02
N SER A 103 -18.80 10.32 -9.20
CA SER A 103 -19.09 10.88 -10.51
C SER A 103 -17.86 11.54 -11.14
N HIS A 104 -17.80 11.68 -12.46
CA HIS A 104 -16.69 12.36 -13.14
C HIS A 104 -16.41 13.77 -12.57
N ARG A 105 -17.45 14.48 -12.13
CA ARG A 105 -17.31 15.79 -11.51
C ARG A 105 -16.57 15.67 -10.16
N GLU A 106 -16.97 14.71 -9.31
CA GLU A 106 -16.33 14.48 -8.02
C GLU A 106 -14.88 14.01 -8.17
N GLN A 107 -14.62 13.12 -9.12
CA GLN A 107 -13.25 12.69 -9.46
C GLN A 107 -12.36 13.89 -9.78
N ARG A 108 -12.82 14.79 -10.67
CA ARG A 108 -12.08 15.99 -11.04
C ARG A 108 -11.85 16.94 -9.85
N ILE A 109 -12.84 17.09 -8.97
CA ILE A 109 -12.72 17.94 -7.78
C ILE A 109 -11.63 17.39 -6.86
N VAL A 110 -11.62 16.08 -6.58
CA VAL A 110 -10.61 15.44 -5.71
C VAL A 110 -9.22 15.51 -6.34
N LEU A 111 -9.09 15.23 -7.65
CA LEU A 111 -7.81 15.35 -8.36
C LEU A 111 -7.27 16.79 -8.34
N ASN A 112 -8.16 17.79 -8.50
CA ASN A 112 -7.81 19.20 -8.38
C ASN A 112 -7.34 19.56 -6.97
N ALA A 113 -8.00 19.02 -5.92
CA ALA A 113 -7.58 19.23 -4.53
C ALA A 113 -6.19 18.64 -4.26
N LEU A 114 -5.92 17.44 -4.75
CA LEU A 114 -4.59 16.82 -4.65
C LEU A 114 -3.51 17.64 -5.37
N ARG A 115 -3.82 18.11 -6.59
CA ARG A 115 -2.94 18.99 -7.35
C ARG A 115 -2.68 20.31 -6.62
N PHE A 116 -3.71 20.90 -6.04
CA PHE A 116 -3.62 22.12 -5.26
C PHE A 116 -2.72 21.94 -4.03
N LEU A 117 -2.93 20.88 -3.25
CA LEU A 117 -2.07 20.51 -2.11
C LEU A 117 -0.61 20.36 -2.52
N SER A 118 -0.35 19.60 -3.60
CA SER A 118 1.02 19.40 -4.10
C SER A 118 1.70 20.71 -4.51
N ASN A 119 0.97 21.63 -5.12
CA ASN A 119 1.51 22.91 -5.54
C ASN A 119 1.76 23.86 -4.38
N GLU A 120 0.75 24.03 -3.54
CA GLU A 120 0.76 25.01 -2.44
C GLU A 120 1.83 24.67 -1.40
N LEU A 121 1.93 23.39 -1.07
CA LEU A 121 2.88 22.90 -0.07
C LEU A 121 4.22 22.45 -0.66
N ARG A 122 4.33 22.37 -1.99
CA ARG A 122 5.50 21.81 -2.70
C ARG A 122 5.83 20.39 -2.24
N ILE A 123 4.80 19.57 -2.00
CA ILE A 123 4.94 18.16 -1.61
C ILE A 123 4.84 17.24 -2.81
N SER A 124 5.50 16.08 -2.72
CA SER A 124 5.35 15.00 -3.68
C SER A 124 4.15 14.13 -3.34
N LEU A 125 3.47 13.62 -4.37
CA LEU A 125 2.38 12.64 -4.20
C LEU A 125 2.90 11.25 -4.56
N VAL A 126 2.58 10.26 -3.72
CA VAL A 126 2.81 8.84 -4.01
C VAL A 126 1.45 8.15 -3.94
N CYS A 127 0.97 7.66 -5.08
CA CYS A 127 -0.35 7.06 -5.19
C CYS A 127 -0.23 5.55 -5.46
N PHE A 128 -0.95 4.75 -4.67
CA PHE A 128 -1.06 3.30 -4.89
C PHE A 128 -2.48 2.96 -5.34
N GLY A 129 -2.60 2.08 -6.33
CA GLY A 129 -3.91 1.64 -6.81
C GLY A 129 -3.87 0.38 -7.67
N VAL A 130 -5.04 -0.11 -8.05
CA VAL A 130 -5.19 -1.12 -9.09
C VAL A 130 -5.03 -0.50 -10.48
N MET A 131 -4.90 -1.33 -11.51
CA MET A 131 -4.64 -0.84 -12.88
C MET A 131 -5.69 0.17 -13.36
N ASP A 132 -6.95 0.00 -12.97
CA ASP A 132 -8.05 0.90 -13.35
C ASP A 132 -7.84 2.34 -12.84
N ALA A 133 -7.11 2.52 -11.74
CA ALA A 133 -6.76 3.85 -11.23
C ALA A 133 -5.93 4.69 -12.20
N ARG A 134 -5.25 4.05 -13.16
CA ARG A 134 -4.49 4.72 -14.23
C ARG A 134 -5.39 5.63 -15.07
N GLU A 135 -6.62 5.18 -15.37
CA GLU A 135 -7.59 5.97 -16.11
C GLU A 135 -8.02 7.21 -15.31
N ALA A 136 -8.22 7.05 -14.00
CA ALA A 136 -8.60 8.16 -13.13
C ALA A 136 -7.54 9.26 -13.11
N ILE A 137 -6.28 8.91 -12.90
CA ILE A 137 -5.16 9.88 -12.89
C ILE A 137 -4.95 10.46 -14.30
N GLY A 138 -5.05 9.63 -15.35
CA GLY A 138 -4.94 10.04 -16.75
C GLY A 138 -6.03 11.01 -17.22
N GLY A 139 -7.16 11.03 -16.54
CA GLY A 139 -8.27 11.96 -16.81
C GLY A 139 -7.94 13.44 -16.57
N ASP A 140 -6.92 13.75 -15.76
CA ASP A 140 -6.37 15.10 -15.61
C ASP A 140 -4.97 15.17 -16.23
N VAL A 141 -4.87 15.69 -17.45
CA VAL A 141 -3.61 15.81 -18.20
C VAL A 141 -2.52 16.59 -17.42
N GLN A 142 -2.90 17.59 -16.63
CA GLN A 142 -1.93 18.37 -15.86
C GLN A 142 -1.38 17.61 -14.65
N LEU A 143 -2.22 16.77 -14.04
CA LEU A 143 -1.82 15.90 -12.95
C LEU A 143 -1.01 14.71 -13.50
N ALA A 144 -1.49 14.06 -14.56
CA ALA A 144 -0.84 12.92 -15.19
C ALA A 144 0.63 13.20 -15.60
N ARG A 145 0.90 14.40 -16.13
CA ARG A 145 2.27 14.84 -16.52
C ARG A 145 3.26 14.94 -15.36
N ARG A 146 2.81 14.86 -14.12
CA ARG A 146 3.64 14.95 -12.92
C ARG A 146 3.96 13.60 -12.32
N PHE A 147 3.21 12.57 -12.74
CA PHE A 147 3.37 11.23 -12.23
C PHE A 147 4.30 10.41 -13.12
N ASP A 148 5.35 9.91 -12.50
CA ASP A 148 6.06 8.75 -13.04
C ASP A 148 5.25 7.50 -12.68
N GLU A 149 4.92 6.70 -13.70
CA GLU A 149 4.12 5.51 -13.50
C GLU A 149 5.01 4.29 -13.31
N LEU A 150 4.76 3.54 -12.25
CA LEU A 150 5.38 2.25 -11.98
C LEU A 150 4.31 1.16 -11.92
N THR A 151 4.53 0.07 -12.62
CA THR A 151 3.66 -1.10 -12.55
C THR A 151 4.34 -2.21 -11.76
N LEU A 152 3.64 -2.79 -10.79
CA LEU A 152 4.05 -4.01 -10.10
C LEU A 152 3.48 -5.21 -10.86
N PRO A 153 4.27 -5.88 -11.69
CA PRO A 153 3.80 -7.05 -12.43
C PRO A 153 3.65 -8.24 -11.48
N ARG A 154 2.80 -9.18 -11.84
CA ARG A 154 2.78 -10.49 -11.17
C ARG A 154 4.14 -11.15 -11.30
N TRP A 155 4.51 -11.92 -10.29
CA TRP A 155 5.74 -12.70 -10.31
C TRP A 155 5.74 -13.69 -11.47
N SER A 156 6.87 -13.83 -12.09
CA SER A 156 7.14 -14.77 -13.18
C SER A 156 8.43 -15.54 -12.87
N ALA A 157 8.73 -16.60 -13.62
CA ALA A 157 9.91 -17.45 -13.42
C ALA A 157 11.21 -16.69 -13.75
N THR A 158 11.65 -15.84 -12.82
CA THR A 158 12.85 -15.01 -12.90
C THR A 158 13.74 -15.24 -11.69
N THR A 159 15.00 -14.83 -11.79
CA THR A 159 15.95 -14.85 -10.66
C THR A 159 15.48 -14.01 -9.48
N GLN A 160 14.72 -12.92 -9.72
CA GLN A 160 14.14 -12.11 -8.65
C GLN A 160 13.04 -12.87 -7.90
N TYR A 161 12.22 -13.65 -8.59
CA TYR A 161 11.24 -14.52 -7.98
C TYR A 161 11.89 -15.62 -7.12
N GLU A 162 12.94 -16.26 -7.64
CA GLU A 162 13.70 -17.26 -6.88
C GLU A 162 14.30 -16.65 -5.62
N ALA A 163 14.89 -15.45 -5.73
CA ALA A 163 15.43 -14.72 -4.58
C ALA A 163 14.34 -14.38 -3.55
N LEU A 164 13.13 -14.00 -4.00
CA LEU A 164 11.98 -13.78 -3.11
C LEU A 164 11.64 -15.05 -2.32
N ILE A 165 11.45 -16.19 -3.01
CA ILE A 165 11.11 -17.45 -2.34
C ILE A 165 12.19 -17.86 -1.35
N ILE A 166 13.46 -17.80 -1.74
CA ILE A 166 14.59 -18.10 -0.85
C ILE A 166 14.57 -17.19 0.38
N SER A 167 14.32 -15.90 0.19
CA SER A 167 14.23 -14.95 1.30
C SER A 167 13.09 -15.28 2.26
N ILE A 168 11.91 -15.63 1.72
CA ILE A 168 10.77 -16.02 2.54
C ILE A 168 11.10 -17.29 3.34
N LEU A 169 11.61 -18.33 2.68
CA LEU A 169 11.94 -19.61 3.33
C LEU A 169 12.98 -19.46 4.44
N ARG A 170 13.99 -18.62 4.23
CA ARG A 170 15.02 -18.34 5.24
C ARG A 170 14.50 -17.64 6.50
N ASN A 171 13.41 -16.86 6.35
CA ASN A 171 12.79 -16.15 7.47
C ASN A 171 11.65 -16.94 8.13
N MET A 172 11.35 -18.16 7.66
CA MET A 172 10.37 -19.03 8.31
C MET A 172 10.94 -19.60 9.61
N PRO A 173 10.16 -19.65 10.71
CA PRO A 173 10.61 -20.16 12.00
C PRO A 173 10.57 -21.70 12.05
N LEU A 174 11.22 -22.35 11.10
CA LEU A 174 11.40 -23.79 11.02
C LEU A 174 12.83 -24.17 11.42
N ARG A 175 13.01 -25.35 12.01
CA ARG A 175 14.33 -25.80 12.51
C ARG A 175 15.27 -26.22 11.39
N GLU A 176 14.69 -26.80 10.33
CA GLU A 176 15.47 -27.32 9.21
C GLU A 176 15.34 -26.38 8.01
N PRO A 177 16.41 -26.19 7.23
CA PRO A 177 16.39 -25.35 6.06
C PRO A 177 15.50 -25.93 4.98
N SER A 178 14.56 -25.13 4.48
CA SER A 178 13.70 -25.50 3.36
C SER A 178 14.37 -25.17 2.04
N VAL A 179 14.62 -26.19 1.22
CA VAL A 179 15.20 -26.04 -0.14
C VAL A 179 14.24 -26.63 -1.14
N LEU A 180 13.76 -25.81 -2.07
CA LEU A 180 12.79 -26.22 -3.09
C LEU A 180 13.45 -26.34 -4.46
N THR A 181 13.01 -27.36 -5.21
CA THR A 181 13.45 -27.56 -6.60
C THR A 181 12.80 -26.55 -7.56
N ALA A 182 13.38 -26.40 -8.76
CA ALA A 182 12.80 -25.56 -9.81
C ALA A 182 11.39 -26.02 -10.23
N LYS A 183 11.04 -27.30 -10.02
CA LYS A 183 9.69 -27.83 -10.25
C LYS A 183 8.70 -27.24 -9.24
N SER A 184 9.04 -27.24 -7.95
CA SER A 184 8.22 -26.68 -6.89
C SER A 184 8.07 -25.16 -7.03
N LEU A 185 9.13 -24.44 -7.42
CA LEU A 185 9.05 -23.01 -7.70
C LEU A 185 8.04 -22.71 -8.81
N ARG A 186 8.05 -23.48 -9.90
CA ARG A 186 7.04 -23.36 -10.97
C ARG A 186 5.65 -23.72 -10.50
N ARG A 187 5.52 -24.73 -9.65
CA ARG A 187 4.22 -25.11 -9.07
C ARG A 187 3.64 -23.99 -8.21
N ILE A 188 4.46 -23.34 -7.38
CA ILE A 188 4.03 -22.17 -6.59
C ILE A 188 3.50 -21.07 -7.51
N LEU A 189 4.22 -20.69 -8.56
CA LEU A 189 3.74 -19.70 -9.53
C LEU A 189 2.41 -20.09 -10.17
N GLN A 190 2.27 -21.34 -10.56
CA GLN A 190 1.06 -21.83 -11.20
C GLN A 190 -0.18 -21.72 -10.31
N VAL A 191 -0.06 -22.13 -9.04
CA VAL A 191 -1.20 -22.15 -8.12
C VAL A 191 -1.52 -20.81 -7.48
N THR A 192 -0.52 -19.93 -7.38
CA THR A 192 -0.65 -18.58 -6.83
C THR A 192 -0.85 -17.51 -7.88
N GLU A 193 -0.81 -17.88 -9.16
CA GLU A 193 -0.89 -16.95 -10.31
C GLU A 193 0.14 -15.80 -10.21
N GLY A 194 1.24 -16.02 -9.49
CA GLY A 194 2.26 -15.01 -9.23
C GLY A 194 1.82 -13.84 -8.34
N LEU A 195 0.74 -13.98 -7.59
CA LEU A 195 0.27 -12.96 -6.64
C LEU A 195 1.04 -13.07 -5.31
N THR A 196 1.68 -11.99 -4.88
CA THR A 196 2.51 -11.94 -3.68
C THR A 196 1.77 -12.45 -2.44
N ALA A 197 0.53 -12.00 -2.23
CA ALA A 197 -0.29 -12.41 -1.08
C ALA A 197 -0.56 -13.91 -1.07
N LEU A 198 -0.78 -14.53 -2.25
CA LEU A 198 -1.02 -15.97 -2.36
C LEU A 198 0.26 -16.78 -2.15
N ILE A 199 1.40 -16.30 -2.62
CA ILE A 199 2.71 -16.90 -2.38
C ILE A 199 2.98 -16.96 -0.87
N PHE A 200 2.86 -15.84 -0.17
CA PHE A 200 3.04 -15.78 1.28
C PHE A 200 2.05 -16.68 2.02
N ARG A 201 0.78 -16.67 1.63
CA ARG A 201 -0.23 -17.51 2.23
C ARG A 201 0.12 -18.99 2.09
N MET A 202 0.42 -19.44 0.87
CA MET A 202 0.80 -20.83 0.60
C MET A 202 1.99 -21.27 1.45
N LEU A 203 3.06 -20.48 1.45
CA LEU A 203 4.27 -20.81 2.20
C LEU A 203 4.03 -20.80 3.71
N ASN A 204 3.22 -19.87 4.23
CA ASN A 204 2.84 -19.85 5.64
C ASN A 204 2.01 -21.08 6.03
N GLU A 205 1.02 -21.48 5.22
CA GLU A 205 0.21 -22.67 5.46
C GLU A 205 1.10 -23.93 5.47
N LEU A 206 2.04 -24.04 4.54
CA LEU A 206 3.02 -25.14 4.49
C LEU A 206 3.96 -25.15 5.71
N ALA A 207 4.44 -23.99 6.14
CA ALA A 207 5.28 -23.87 7.33
C ALA A 207 4.53 -24.28 8.60
N ILE A 208 3.26 -23.88 8.74
CA ILE A 208 2.40 -24.28 9.86
C ILE A 208 2.18 -25.81 9.86
N GLU A 209 1.96 -26.42 8.69
CA GLU A 209 1.83 -27.88 8.56
C GLU A 209 3.13 -28.59 8.96
N ALA A 210 4.27 -28.09 8.45
CA ALA A 210 5.59 -28.63 8.76
C ALA A 210 5.91 -28.59 10.27
N ALA A 211 5.60 -27.49 10.94
CA ALA A 211 5.76 -27.35 12.39
C ALA A 211 4.83 -28.29 13.17
N LYS A 212 3.56 -28.43 12.75
CA LYS A 212 2.58 -29.33 13.41
C LYS A 212 2.90 -30.81 13.24
N THR A 213 3.46 -31.20 12.11
CA THR A 213 3.85 -32.59 11.83
C THR A 213 5.22 -32.97 12.37
N GLY A 214 6.00 -32.01 12.85
CA GLY A 214 7.37 -32.22 13.33
C GLY A 214 8.39 -32.42 12.21
N VAL A 215 8.02 -32.24 10.94
CA VAL A 215 8.95 -32.30 9.79
C VAL A 215 9.91 -31.11 9.79
N GLU A 216 9.46 -29.96 10.31
CA GLU A 216 10.23 -28.73 10.54
C GLU A 216 10.94 -28.16 9.30
N GLN A 217 10.46 -28.54 8.10
CA GLN A 217 10.90 -27.98 6.80
C GLN A 217 9.77 -28.05 5.77
N ILE A 218 9.78 -27.15 4.79
CA ILE A 218 8.89 -27.21 3.64
C ILE A 218 9.55 -28.09 2.57
N THR A 219 8.89 -29.20 2.20
CA THR A 219 9.40 -30.14 1.19
C THR A 219 8.70 -29.95 -0.16
N ASP A 220 9.33 -30.48 -1.22
CA ASP A 220 8.74 -30.47 -2.57
C ASP A 220 7.41 -31.23 -2.61
N GLU A 221 7.27 -32.34 -1.86
CA GLU A 221 6.03 -33.12 -1.77
C GLU A 221 4.91 -32.32 -1.11
N ALA A 222 5.24 -31.52 -0.10
CA ALA A 222 4.26 -30.63 0.55
C ALA A 222 3.74 -29.56 -0.43
N VAL A 223 4.63 -28.98 -1.23
CA VAL A 223 4.26 -28.01 -2.29
C VAL A 223 3.35 -28.66 -3.35
N GLU A 224 3.67 -29.87 -3.79
CA GLU A 224 2.86 -30.59 -4.79
C GLU A 224 1.45 -30.94 -4.27
N ARG A 225 1.34 -31.34 -3.01
CA ARG A 225 0.05 -31.71 -2.37
C ARG A 225 -0.82 -30.50 -2.03
N TRP A 226 -0.23 -29.34 -1.85
CA TRP A 226 -0.97 -28.17 -1.43
C TRP A 226 -2.08 -27.79 -2.42
N LYS A 227 -3.26 -27.50 -1.88
CA LYS A 227 -4.43 -27.03 -2.63
C LYS A 227 -4.99 -25.79 -1.94
N PRO A 228 -5.35 -24.75 -2.69
CA PRO A 228 -5.96 -23.56 -2.11
C PRO A 228 -7.29 -23.93 -1.43
N THR A 229 -7.42 -23.61 -0.16
CA THR A 229 -8.54 -24.01 0.69
C THR A 229 -9.87 -23.33 0.30
N CYS A 230 -9.85 -22.21 -0.44
CA CYS A 230 -11.02 -21.62 -1.08
C CYS A 230 -10.65 -20.44 -2.00
N ARG A 231 -11.12 -20.42 -3.26
CA ARG A 231 -10.98 -19.27 -4.18
C ARG A 231 -11.72 -18.00 -3.71
N ALA A 232 -12.78 -18.16 -2.92
CA ALA A 232 -13.67 -17.07 -2.50
C ALA A 232 -13.16 -16.24 -1.30
N VAL A 233 -12.11 -16.69 -0.58
CA VAL A 233 -11.59 -16.00 0.62
C VAL A 233 -10.49 -15.00 0.28
N LEU A 234 -10.03 -14.93 -0.96
CA LEU A 234 -8.90 -14.12 -1.40
C LEU A 234 -9.18 -12.60 -1.42
N TYR A 235 -10.43 -12.18 -1.23
CA TYR A 235 -10.84 -10.77 -1.28
C TYR A 235 -11.53 -10.25 -0.01
N ARG A 236 -11.49 -11.00 1.10
CA ARG A 236 -11.98 -10.49 2.38
C ARG A 236 -10.82 -10.04 3.27
N GLU A 237 -10.72 -8.75 3.38
CA GLU A 237 -10.13 -7.92 4.43
C GLU A 237 -8.95 -8.53 5.21
N THR A 238 -7.75 -8.00 4.95
CA THR A 238 -6.66 -8.01 5.93
C THR A 238 -7.20 -7.50 7.27
N PRO A 239 -6.90 -8.17 8.41
CA PRO A 239 -7.25 -7.66 9.73
C PRO A 239 -6.70 -6.24 9.85
N LYS A 240 -7.53 -5.30 10.27
CA LYS A 240 -7.13 -3.97 10.70
C LYS A 240 -6.22 -4.14 11.91
N TYR A 241 -4.93 -4.23 11.70
CA TYR A 241 -3.98 -3.99 12.77
C TYR A 241 -4.06 -2.51 13.08
N ALA A 242 -4.85 -2.18 14.09
CA ALA A 242 -4.75 -0.92 14.79
C ALA A 242 -3.37 -0.91 15.48
N PHE A 243 -2.39 -0.30 14.86
CA PHE A 243 -1.20 0.11 15.58
C PHE A 243 -1.62 1.29 16.46
N SER A 244 -1.91 0.98 17.75
CA SER A 244 -1.88 1.97 18.81
C SER A 244 -0.43 2.42 18.93
N ILE A 245 -0.15 3.63 18.53
CA ILE A 245 1.10 4.31 18.85
C ILE A 245 0.92 4.76 20.31
N ALA A 246 1.61 4.09 21.22
CA ALA A 246 1.84 4.58 22.56
C ALA A 246 3.01 5.56 22.54
#